data_502dd7f5350e92cc832a630efdc9bc7c
#
_entry.id   502dd7f5350e92cc832a630efdc9bc7c
#
_cell.length_a   1.000
_cell.length_b   1.000
_cell.length_c   1.000
_cell.angle_alpha   90.00
_cell.angle_beta   90.00
_cell.angle_gamma   90.00
#
_symmetry.space_group_name_H-M   'P 1'
#
loop_
_entity.id
_entity.type
_entity.pdbx_description
1 polymer ?
#
loop_
_entity_poly.entity_id
_entity_poly.type
_entity_poly.pdbx_seq_one_letter_code
_entity_poly.pdbx_strand_id
1 'polypeptide(L)'
;VNFPPLGPSDFTADLWGALQPSTSERGRGLRALCGSAYSLPLLAPSACERWLAEIAHARARAPSSDPPNSMHDHGVDLVRLGFGPRIDALLARLQPLLARLYPQFDGARLDSHHSYLVEYGRDLDESLAWHADDSEVTLNLCLGEEFSGAELTFLGLRCREHMQTRPTADEVRSFEHEPGTLILHAGLHRHRVEPILSGTRRNLIVWARSTHLRRGTPPPAASYCPLHG
;
A
#
# COMPACT_ATOMS: atom_id res chain seq x y z
N VAL A 1 6.89 21.35 -9.09
CA VAL A 1 5.44 21.59 -8.89
C VAL A 1 5.16 21.41 -7.41
N ASN A 2 4.52 22.38 -6.76
CA ASN A 2 4.17 22.28 -5.35
C ASN A 2 2.69 21.88 -5.25
N PHE A 3 2.43 20.61 -4.93
CA PHE A 3 1.08 20.11 -4.75
C PHE A 3 0.57 20.51 -3.37
N PRO A 4 -0.69 20.99 -3.24
CA PRO A 4 -1.25 21.36 -1.95
C PRO A 4 -1.28 20.13 -1.02
N PRO A 5 -1.06 20.30 0.28
CA PRO A 5 -1.19 19.21 1.24
C PRO A 5 -2.64 18.71 1.30
N LEU A 6 -2.80 17.42 1.66
CA LEU A 6 -4.13 16.86 1.90
C LEU A 6 -4.77 17.54 3.13
N GLY A 7 -5.96 18.08 2.93
CA GLY A 7 -6.77 18.70 3.97
C GLY A 7 -7.70 17.69 4.68
N PRO A 8 -8.35 18.08 5.77
CA PRO A 8 -9.29 17.21 6.49
C PRO A 8 -10.41 16.63 5.62
N SER A 9 -10.91 17.40 4.64
CA SER A 9 -11.97 16.99 3.72
C SER A 9 -11.55 15.95 2.69
N ASP A 10 -10.26 15.69 2.53
CA ASP A 10 -9.74 14.68 1.61
C ASP A 10 -9.88 13.27 2.19
N PHE A 11 -10.00 13.18 3.51
CA PHE A 11 -10.08 11.93 4.23
C PHE A 11 -11.51 11.56 4.60
N THR A 12 -11.77 10.26 4.71
CA THR A 12 -13.04 9.75 5.23
C THR A 12 -13.15 9.96 6.74
N ALA A 13 -14.36 9.93 7.26
CA ALA A 13 -14.59 9.95 8.70
C ALA A 13 -13.97 8.74 9.42
N ASP A 14 -13.88 7.60 8.73
CA ASP A 14 -13.35 6.35 9.27
C ASP A 14 -11.87 6.44 9.62
N LEU A 15 -11.08 7.24 8.89
CA LEU A 15 -9.69 7.50 9.24
C LEU A 15 -9.56 8.07 10.64
N TRP A 16 -10.39 9.03 11.00
CA TRP A 16 -10.31 9.70 12.30
C TRP A 16 -10.60 8.73 13.44
N GLY A 17 -11.57 7.83 13.26
CA GLY A 17 -11.84 6.74 14.19
C GLY A 17 -10.65 5.77 14.32
N ALA A 18 -10.03 5.42 13.19
CA ALA A 18 -8.88 4.50 13.18
C ALA A 18 -7.63 5.07 13.86
N LEU A 19 -7.45 6.39 13.83
CA LEU A 19 -6.29 7.06 14.46
C LEU A 19 -6.42 7.19 15.98
N GLN A 20 -7.63 7.12 16.54
CA GLN A 20 -7.80 7.25 18.00
C GLN A 20 -7.22 6.03 18.74
N PRO A 21 -6.50 6.23 19.86
CA PRO A 21 -6.01 5.15 20.70
C PRO A 21 -7.17 4.53 21.47
N SER A 22 -8.01 3.88 20.81
CA SER A 22 -9.22 3.23 21.27
C SER A 22 -9.72 3.36 22.68
N THR A 23 -10.90 3.43 22.67
CA THR A 23 -11.93 2.83 23.50
C THR A 23 -12.61 1.74 22.68
N SER A 24 -13.34 0.82 23.23
CA SER A 24 -13.99 -0.40 22.74
C SER A 24 -14.56 -0.45 21.30
N GLU A 25 -14.50 0.61 20.53
CA GLU A 25 -14.73 0.65 19.09
C GLU A 25 -13.37 0.66 18.40
N ARG A 26 -12.83 -0.51 18.09
CA ARG A 26 -11.74 -0.65 17.12
C ARG A 26 -12.16 0.11 15.87
N GLY A 27 -11.42 1.16 15.56
CA GLY A 27 -11.76 2.23 14.64
C GLY A 27 -12.76 1.88 13.57
N ARG A 28 -13.89 2.55 13.55
CA ARG A 28 -14.88 2.40 12.50
C ARG A 28 -14.15 2.44 11.17
N GLY A 29 -14.37 1.44 10.32
CA GLY A 29 -13.73 1.34 9.03
C GLY A 29 -12.41 0.57 8.97
N LEU A 30 -11.61 0.46 10.03
CA LEU A 30 -10.43 -0.40 10.02
C LEU A 30 -10.84 -1.88 10.16
N ARG A 31 -10.54 -2.66 9.13
CA ARG A 31 -10.89 -4.07 9.05
C ARG A 31 -9.64 -4.92 8.90
N ALA A 32 -9.46 -5.89 9.78
CA ALA A 32 -8.45 -6.93 9.58
C ALA A 32 -8.87 -7.83 8.41
N LEU A 33 -7.97 -8.07 7.49
CA LEU A 33 -8.18 -8.94 6.32
C LEU A 33 -7.61 -10.34 6.57
N CYS A 34 -6.30 -10.45 6.60
CA CYS A 34 -5.59 -11.71 6.88
C CYS A 34 -4.16 -11.42 7.33
N GLY A 35 -3.61 -12.23 8.22
CA GLY A 35 -2.23 -12.08 8.69
C GLY A 35 -1.91 -10.64 9.12
N SER A 36 -1.02 -9.98 8.39
CA SER A 36 -0.63 -8.59 8.63
C SER A 36 -1.39 -7.57 7.75
N ALA A 37 -2.44 -7.99 7.03
CA ALA A 37 -3.18 -7.13 6.11
C ALA A 37 -4.43 -6.53 6.76
N TYR A 38 -4.62 -5.24 6.53
CA TYR A 38 -5.76 -4.45 7.02
C TYR A 38 -6.30 -3.56 5.90
N SER A 39 -7.59 -3.29 5.88
CA SER A 39 -8.20 -2.29 5.00
C SER A 39 -8.83 -1.15 5.78
N LEU A 40 -8.80 0.03 5.16
CA LEU A 40 -9.34 1.26 5.74
C LEU A 40 -9.86 2.17 4.61
N PRO A 41 -11.12 2.59 4.60
CA PRO A 41 -11.55 3.70 3.76
C PRO A 41 -10.76 4.97 4.15
N LEU A 42 -9.87 5.42 3.26
CA LEU A 42 -8.93 6.50 3.57
C LEU A 42 -9.33 7.82 2.91
N LEU A 43 -9.51 7.82 1.60
CA LEU A 43 -9.77 9.02 0.82
C LEU A 43 -11.22 9.14 0.38
N ALA A 44 -11.74 10.36 0.41
CA ALA A 44 -13.00 10.68 -0.24
C ALA A 44 -12.87 10.54 -1.78
N PRO A 45 -13.94 10.20 -2.53
CA PRO A 45 -13.89 10.05 -3.98
C PRO A 45 -13.28 11.26 -4.70
N SER A 46 -13.68 12.47 -4.33
CA SER A 46 -13.14 13.72 -4.90
C SER A 46 -11.64 13.91 -4.67
N ALA A 47 -11.09 13.32 -3.61
CA ALA A 47 -9.66 13.35 -3.36
C ALA A 47 -8.92 12.36 -4.29
N CYS A 48 -9.50 11.20 -4.55
CA CYS A 48 -8.96 10.24 -5.53
C CYS A 48 -8.90 10.86 -6.92
N GLU A 49 -9.99 11.47 -7.36
CA GLU A 49 -10.07 12.18 -8.66
C GLU A 49 -8.99 13.28 -8.77
N ARG A 50 -8.82 14.07 -7.70
CA ARG A 50 -7.77 15.12 -7.65
C ARG A 50 -6.38 14.52 -7.74
N TRP A 51 -6.08 13.44 -7.02
CA TRP A 51 -4.79 12.77 -7.10
C TRP A 51 -4.49 12.33 -8.53
N LEU A 52 -5.44 11.67 -9.20
CA LEU A 52 -5.27 11.21 -10.57
C LEU A 52 -5.07 12.37 -11.55
N ALA A 53 -5.86 13.46 -11.42
CA ALA A 53 -5.72 14.64 -12.27
C ALA A 53 -4.35 15.34 -12.10
N GLU A 54 -3.89 15.49 -10.86
CA GLU A 54 -2.60 16.11 -10.55
C GLU A 54 -1.42 15.25 -11.02
N ILE A 55 -1.49 13.91 -10.87
CA ILE A 55 -0.48 12.99 -11.38
C ILE A 55 -0.44 13.07 -12.91
N ALA A 56 -1.59 13.03 -13.58
CA ALA A 56 -1.66 13.16 -15.03
C ALA A 56 -1.07 14.48 -15.52
N HIS A 57 -1.39 15.59 -14.85
CA HIS A 57 -0.84 16.90 -15.16
C HIS A 57 0.69 16.94 -14.97
N ALA A 58 1.20 16.40 -13.88
CA ALA A 58 2.64 16.35 -13.60
C ALA A 58 3.37 15.49 -14.64
N ARG A 59 2.81 14.32 -14.97
CA ARG A 59 3.35 13.40 -15.98
C ARG A 59 3.43 14.02 -17.36
N ALA A 60 2.42 14.80 -17.77
CA ALA A 60 2.44 15.53 -19.03
C ALA A 60 3.55 16.58 -19.12
N ARG A 61 3.98 17.15 -18.00
CA ARG A 61 5.05 18.17 -17.94
C ARG A 61 6.46 17.57 -17.78
N ALA A 62 6.56 16.37 -17.30
CA ALA A 62 7.82 15.65 -17.10
C ALA A 62 7.64 14.19 -17.59
N PRO A 63 7.47 13.98 -18.89
CA PRO A 63 7.28 12.65 -19.43
C PRO A 63 8.52 11.80 -19.18
N SER A 64 8.31 10.60 -18.69
CA SER A 64 9.33 9.57 -18.53
C SER A 64 8.76 8.27 -19.10
N SER A 65 9.58 7.54 -19.82
CA SER A 65 9.30 6.18 -20.26
C SER A 65 9.79 5.13 -19.27
N ASP A 66 10.48 5.56 -18.22
CA ASP A 66 11.02 4.63 -17.22
C ASP A 66 9.86 4.01 -16.42
N PRO A 67 9.85 2.68 -16.26
CA PRO A 67 8.88 2.01 -15.40
C PRO A 67 9.04 2.45 -13.94
N PRO A 68 7.99 2.38 -13.12
CA PRO A 68 8.03 2.83 -11.72
C PRO A 68 8.96 1.97 -10.85
N ASN A 69 9.15 0.72 -11.23
CA ASN A 69 10.06 -0.25 -10.60
C ASN A 69 10.31 -1.43 -11.53
N SER A 70 11.03 -2.45 -11.07
CA SER A 70 11.39 -3.63 -11.86
C SER A 70 10.26 -4.66 -12.04
N MET A 71 9.09 -4.45 -11.44
CA MET A 71 7.97 -5.40 -11.47
C MET A 71 6.79 -4.93 -12.33
N HIS A 72 6.75 -3.63 -12.66
CA HIS A 72 5.66 -3.00 -13.40
C HIS A 72 6.20 -2.31 -14.63
N ASP A 73 5.56 -2.54 -15.76
CA ASP A 73 5.89 -1.87 -17.02
C ASP A 73 5.13 -0.54 -17.13
N HIS A 74 3.97 -0.41 -16.47
CA HIS A 74 3.10 0.76 -16.55
C HIS A 74 2.91 1.44 -15.19
N GLY A 75 3.06 2.75 -15.20
CA GLY A 75 2.95 3.59 -14.00
C GLY A 75 3.96 4.72 -13.99
N VAL A 76 4.21 5.29 -12.81
CA VAL A 76 5.15 6.40 -12.66
C VAL A 76 5.68 6.53 -11.24
N ASP A 77 6.97 6.86 -11.10
CA ASP A 77 7.58 7.21 -9.83
C ASP A 77 7.06 8.58 -9.36
N LEU A 78 6.37 8.61 -8.23
CA LEU A 78 5.74 9.82 -7.69
C LEU A 78 6.73 10.77 -7.02
N VAL A 79 7.86 10.27 -6.53
CA VAL A 79 8.91 11.12 -5.95
C VAL A 79 9.53 11.96 -7.07
N ARG A 80 9.81 11.36 -8.22
CA ARG A 80 10.31 12.07 -9.42
C ARG A 80 9.33 13.14 -9.93
N LEU A 81 8.03 12.91 -9.76
CA LEU A 81 6.99 13.89 -10.11
C LEU A 81 6.78 14.99 -9.06
N GLY A 82 7.48 14.93 -7.91
CA GLY A 82 7.41 15.95 -6.87
C GLY A 82 6.35 15.70 -5.79
N PHE A 83 5.77 14.50 -5.72
CA PHE A 83 4.79 14.14 -4.69
C PHE A 83 5.42 13.72 -3.36
N GLY A 84 6.75 13.60 -3.25
CA GLY A 84 7.43 13.18 -2.02
C GLY A 84 6.90 13.86 -0.75
N PRO A 85 6.88 15.21 -0.65
CA PRO A 85 6.39 15.89 0.56
C PRO A 85 4.93 15.59 0.92
N ARG A 86 4.07 15.31 -0.09
CA ARG A 86 2.68 14.92 0.17
C ARG A 86 2.58 13.50 0.73
N ILE A 87 3.43 12.59 0.25
CA ILE A 87 3.53 11.23 0.78
C ILE A 87 4.10 11.25 2.21
N ASP A 88 5.12 12.07 2.49
CA ASP A 88 5.66 12.25 3.84
C ASP A 88 4.57 12.73 4.81
N ALA A 89 3.76 13.70 4.40
CA ALA A 89 2.64 14.19 5.20
C ALA A 89 1.56 13.13 5.45
N LEU A 90 1.30 12.27 4.45
CA LEU A 90 0.39 11.14 4.59
C LEU A 90 0.94 10.10 5.58
N LEU A 91 2.20 9.72 5.47
CA LEU A 91 2.87 8.80 6.39
C LEU A 91 2.88 9.34 7.82
N ALA A 92 3.22 10.62 8.01
CA ALA A 92 3.18 11.26 9.31
C ALA A 92 1.78 11.22 9.95
N ARG A 93 0.72 11.39 9.15
CA ARG A 93 -0.67 11.29 9.62
C ARG A 93 -1.05 9.87 10.02
N LEU A 94 -0.60 8.87 9.27
CA LEU A 94 -0.88 7.47 9.53
C LEU A 94 0.03 6.85 10.60
N GLN A 95 1.10 7.52 10.99
CA GLN A 95 2.12 7.00 11.89
C GLN A 95 1.55 6.41 13.20
N PRO A 96 0.58 6.99 13.92
CA PRO A 96 0.00 6.38 15.12
C PRO A 96 -0.69 5.03 14.84
N LEU A 97 -1.32 4.89 13.66
CA LEU A 97 -1.93 3.64 13.22
C LEU A 97 -0.85 2.61 12.87
N LEU A 98 0.15 3.00 12.10
CA LEU A 98 1.24 2.14 11.67
C LEU A 98 2.06 1.62 12.86
N ALA A 99 2.34 2.47 13.85
CA ALA A 99 2.99 2.10 15.10
C ALA A 99 2.22 1.00 15.88
N ARG A 100 0.89 1.09 15.86
CA ARG A 100 0.01 0.14 16.54
C ARG A 100 -0.12 -1.19 15.80
N LEU A 101 -0.23 -1.15 14.46
CA LEU A 101 -0.47 -2.34 13.65
C LEU A 101 0.81 -3.14 13.36
N TYR A 102 1.95 -2.46 13.28
CA TYR A 102 3.22 -3.05 12.83
C TYR A 102 4.38 -2.83 13.81
N PRO A 103 4.22 -3.10 15.12
CA PRO A 103 5.30 -2.88 16.09
C PRO A 103 6.54 -3.71 15.78
N GLN A 104 6.37 -4.95 15.27
CA GLN A 104 7.48 -5.85 14.90
C GLN A 104 8.23 -5.41 13.63
N PHE A 105 7.64 -4.54 12.83
CA PHE A 105 8.24 -3.98 11.61
C PHE A 105 8.60 -2.50 11.77
N ASP A 106 8.78 -2.05 13.01
CA ASP A 106 9.17 -0.68 13.35
C ASP A 106 8.21 0.40 12.81
N GLY A 107 6.92 0.09 12.78
CA GLY A 107 5.88 0.97 12.27
C GLY A 107 5.82 2.37 12.91
N ALA A 108 6.47 2.53 14.07
CA ALA A 108 6.63 3.83 14.75
C ALA A 108 7.73 4.72 14.12
N ARG A 109 8.65 4.16 13.32
CA ARG A 109 9.85 4.84 12.82
C ARG A 109 10.06 4.63 11.32
N LEU A 110 8.97 4.71 10.53
CA LEU A 110 9.05 4.70 9.08
C LEU A 110 9.48 6.09 8.61
N ASP A 111 10.73 6.22 8.20
CA ASP A 111 11.42 7.50 7.95
C ASP A 111 11.83 7.72 6.49
N SER A 112 11.55 6.76 5.63
CA SER A 112 11.81 6.86 4.20
C SER A 112 10.79 6.06 3.39
N HIS A 113 10.67 6.35 2.11
CA HIS A 113 9.75 5.61 1.24
C HIS A 113 10.21 5.59 -0.21
N HIS A 114 9.73 4.58 -0.95
CA HIS A 114 9.62 4.59 -2.40
C HIS A 114 8.14 4.58 -2.77
N SER A 115 7.70 5.54 -3.56
CA SER A 115 6.27 5.69 -3.87
C SER A 115 6.04 5.89 -5.36
N TYR A 116 5.03 5.19 -5.86
CA TYR A 116 4.74 5.14 -7.29
C TYR A 116 3.26 4.88 -7.53
N LEU A 117 2.78 5.27 -8.71
CA LEU A 117 1.49 4.86 -9.24
C LEU A 117 1.70 3.62 -10.11
N VAL A 118 0.83 2.63 -9.97
CA VAL A 118 0.72 1.50 -10.90
C VAL A 118 -0.59 1.55 -11.64
N GLU A 119 -0.58 1.05 -12.88
CA GLU A 119 -1.72 1.12 -13.77
C GLU A 119 -1.99 -0.28 -14.36
N TYR A 120 -3.18 -0.83 -14.07
CA TYR A 120 -3.64 -2.09 -14.63
C TYR A 120 -4.76 -1.85 -15.62
N GLY A 121 -4.75 -2.56 -16.75
CA GLY A 121 -5.75 -2.42 -17.81
C GLY A 121 -5.38 -3.23 -19.04
N ARG A 122 -6.22 -3.13 -20.09
CA ARG A 122 -6.05 -3.92 -21.33
C ARG A 122 -4.71 -3.71 -22.04
N ASP A 123 -4.24 -2.45 -22.12
CA ASP A 123 -2.98 -2.07 -22.78
C ASP A 123 -1.94 -1.59 -21.74
N LEU A 124 -2.08 -2.07 -20.52
CA LEU A 124 -1.27 -1.75 -19.36
C LEU A 124 -0.80 -3.08 -18.72
N ASP A 125 -0.39 -3.04 -17.43
CA ASP A 125 -0.16 -4.27 -16.69
C ASP A 125 -1.50 -5.02 -16.52
N GLU A 126 -1.57 -6.30 -16.87
CA GLU A 126 -2.81 -7.06 -16.73
C GLU A 126 -2.94 -7.73 -15.35
N SER A 127 -1.81 -8.05 -14.73
CA SER A 127 -1.72 -8.71 -13.44
C SER A 127 -0.33 -8.52 -12.84
N LEU A 128 -0.12 -8.98 -11.62
CA LEU A 128 1.23 -9.03 -11.04
C LEU A 128 1.43 -10.38 -10.36
N ALA A 129 2.51 -11.07 -10.72
CA ALA A 129 2.90 -12.33 -10.10
C ALA A 129 3.13 -12.19 -8.59
N TRP A 130 3.08 -13.30 -7.85
CA TRP A 130 3.31 -13.26 -6.43
C TRP A 130 4.73 -12.76 -6.09
N HIS A 131 4.81 -11.91 -5.09
CA HIS A 131 6.04 -11.27 -4.63
C HIS A 131 5.92 -10.85 -3.16
N ALA A 132 6.99 -10.32 -2.64
CA ALA A 132 7.05 -9.56 -1.39
C ALA A 132 7.68 -8.20 -1.70
N ASP A 133 7.27 -7.18 -0.97
CA ASP A 133 7.74 -5.81 -1.17
C ASP A 133 9.04 -5.53 -0.43
N ASP A 134 9.88 -4.66 -1.01
CA ASP A 134 11.05 -4.12 -0.32
C ASP A 134 10.67 -2.96 0.61
N SER A 135 9.84 -3.27 1.58
CA SER A 135 9.32 -2.33 2.59
C SER A 135 9.20 -3.01 3.95
N GLU A 136 9.14 -2.26 5.00
CA GLU A 136 8.68 -2.70 6.31
C GLU A 136 7.16 -2.75 6.34
N VAL A 137 6.51 -1.71 5.81
CA VAL A 137 5.06 -1.65 5.64
C VAL A 137 4.74 -1.08 4.26
N THR A 138 3.83 -1.74 3.55
CA THR A 138 3.29 -1.24 2.29
C THR A 138 1.92 -0.60 2.51
N LEU A 139 1.76 0.57 1.93
CA LEU A 139 0.48 1.24 1.75
C LEU A 139 0.06 1.06 0.29
N ASN A 140 -1.06 0.43 0.06
CA ASN A 140 -1.63 0.21 -1.27
C ASN A 140 -3.01 0.87 -1.32
N LEU A 141 -3.09 2.06 -1.91
CA LEU A 141 -4.29 2.89 -1.98
C LEU A 141 -4.87 2.86 -3.38
N CYS A 142 -6.08 2.35 -3.53
CA CYS A 142 -6.81 2.42 -4.79
C CYS A 142 -7.32 3.84 -5.04
N LEU A 143 -6.91 4.43 -6.16
CA LEU A 143 -7.37 5.76 -6.57
C LEU A 143 -8.53 5.71 -7.58
N GLY A 144 -8.87 4.54 -8.11
CA GLY A 144 -9.90 4.34 -9.14
C GLY A 144 -9.24 3.86 -10.44
N GLU A 145 -9.94 3.72 -11.54
CA GLU A 145 -11.30 4.10 -11.93
C GLU A 145 -12.30 2.95 -11.75
N GLU A 146 -13.31 2.85 -12.67
CA GLU A 146 -14.17 1.66 -12.73
C GLU A 146 -13.40 0.48 -13.33
N PHE A 147 -13.39 -0.65 -12.64
CA PHE A 147 -12.73 -1.87 -13.08
C PHE A 147 -13.41 -3.10 -12.47
N SER A 148 -13.11 -4.26 -13.02
CA SER A 148 -13.45 -5.55 -12.44
C SER A 148 -12.26 -6.51 -12.54
N GLY A 149 -12.20 -7.50 -11.65
CA GLY A 149 -11.00 -8.32 -11.45
C GLY A 149 -9.90 -7.57 -10.69
N ALA A 150 -8.66 -7.95 -10.90
CA ALA A 150 -7.48 -7.38 -10.27
C ALA A 150 -7.55 -7.42 -8.72
N GLU A 151 -8.16 -8.46 -8.13
CA GLU A 151 -8.17 -8.65 -6.68
C GLU A 151 -6.73 -8.75 -6.15
N LEU A 152 -6.53 -8.23 -4.94
CA LEU A 152 -5.29 -8.42 -4.21
C LEU A 152 -5.35 -9.73 -3.43
N THR A 153 -4.55 -10.72 -3.84
CA THR A 153 -4.50 -12.04 -3.21
C THR A 153 -3.26 -12.17 -2.34
N PHE A 154 -3.46 -12.36 -1.04
CA PHE A 154 -2.40 -12.64 -0.07
C PHE A 154 -2.09 -14.14 -0.02
N LEU A 155 -0.83 -14.48 0.25
CA LEU A 155 -0.27 -15.84 0.20
C LEU A 155 0.53 -16.19 1.47
N GLY A 156 0.21 -15.51 2.56
CA GLY A 156 0.83 -15.71 3.87
C GLY A 156 2.11 -14.90 4.08
N LEU A 157 2.31 -14.52 5.34
CA LEU A 157 3.49 -13.79 5.81
C LEU A 157 4.64 -14.77 6.03
N ARG A 158 5.82 -14.46 5.49
CA ARG A 158 7.02 -15.32 5.57
C ARG A 158 8.26 -14.52 5.89
N CYS A 159 9.17 -15.13 6.62
CA CYS A 159 10.55 -14.64 6.70
C CYS A 159 11.32 -14.99 5.40
N ARG A 160 12.50 -14.40 5.24
CA ARG A 160 13.32 -14.58 4.03
C ARG A 160 13.66 -16.04 3.73
N GLU A 161 13.90 -16.85 4.76
CA GLU A 161 14.22 -18.28 4.62
C GLU A 161 13.05 -19.10 4.07
N HIS A 162 11.81 -18.72 4.42
CA HIS A 162 10.60 -19.42 4.03
C HIS A 162 9.86 -18.77 2.84
N MET A 163 10.45 -17.73 2.21
CA MET A 163 9.79 -16.94 1.17
C MET A 163 9.27 -17.78 0.01
N GLN A 164 9.96 -18.89 -0.34
CA GLN A 164 9.62 -19.76 -1.46
C GLN A 164 8.70 -20.94 -1.07
N THR A 165 8.29 -21.05 0.18
CA THR A 165 7.40 -22.13 0.62
C THR A 165 6.01 -21.98 0.01
N ARG A 166 5.35 -23.11 -0.28
CA ARG A 166 3.97 -23.08 -0.79
C ARG A 166 3.04 -22.51 0.28
N PRO A 167 2.07 -21.64 -0.09
CA PRO A 167 1.03 -21.22 0.84
C PRO A 167 0.08 -22.39 1.14
N THR A 168 -0.45 -22.42 2.34
CA THR A 168 -1.57 -23.31 2.68
C THR A 168 -2.89 -22.72 2.17
N ALA A 169 -3.94 -23.53 2.07
CA ALA A 169 -5.23 -23.05 1.56
C ALA A 169 -5.86 -21.93 2.40
N ASP A 170 -5.60 -21.92 3.70
CA ASP A 170 -6.08 -20.89 4.62
C ASP A 170 -5.27 -19.61 4.59
N GLU A 171 -4.09 -19.62 4.00
CA GLU A 171 -3.29 -18.42 3.78
C GLU A 171 -3.65 -17.69 2.48
N VAL A 172 -4.29 -18.38 1.54
CA VAL A 172 -4.72 -17.76 0.27
C VAL A 172 -6.02 -17.02 0.50
N ARG A 173 -5.97 -15.69 0.43
CA ARG A 173 -7.13 -14.80 0.63
C ARG A 173 -7.12 -13.68 -0.39
N SER A 174 -8.20 -13.57 -1.14
CA SER A 174 -8.40 -12.53 -2.16
C SER A 174 -9.36 -11.46 -1.68
N PHE A 175 -9.05 -10.22 -2.01
CA PHE A 175 -9.86 -9.06 -1.61
C PHE A 175 -10.02 -8.12 -2.79
N GLU A 176 -11.26 -7.72 -3.04
CA GLU A 176 -11.56 -6.60 -3.92
C GLU A 176 -10.97 -5.31 -3.35
N HIS A 177 -10.55 -4.41 -4.23
CA HIS A 177 -9.92 -3.17 -3.83
C HIS A 177 -10.71 -1.98 -4.38
N GLU A 178 -11.53 -1.39 -3.55
CA GLU A 178 -12.41 -0.29 -3.90
C GLU A 178 -11.68 1.06 -3.94
N PRO A 179 -12.05 2.00 -4.84
CA PRO A 179 -11.51 3.35 -4.84
C PRO A 179 -11.65 4.05 -3.48
N GLY A 180 -10.60 4.77 -3.09
CA GLY A 180 -10.51 5.44 -1.78
C GLY A 180 -10.08 4.53 -0.62
N THR A 181 -10.05 3.20 -0.82
CA THR A 181 -9.66 2.25 0.21
C THR A 181 -8.15 2.03 0.20
N LEU A 182 -7.56 2.12 1.39
CA LEU A 182 -6.17 1.78 1.67
C LEU A 182 -6.10 0.34 2.17
N ILE A 183 -5.28 -0.50 1.56
CA ILE A 183 -4.83 -1.77 2.12
C ILE A 183 -3.41 -1.56 2.67
N LEU A 184 -3.23 -1.89 3.95
CA LEU A 184 -1.95 -1.91 4.66
C LEU A 184 -1.49 -3.34 4.83
N HIS A 185 -0.19 -3.61 4.65
CA HIS A 185 0.39 -4.92 4.98
C HIS A 185 1.89 -4.83 5.25
N ALA A 186 2.47 -5.79 5.96
CA ALA A 186 3.92 -5.92 6.06
C ALA A 186 4.51 -6.23 4.68
N GLY A 187 5.66 -5.66 4.34
CA GLY A 187 6.32 -5.90 3.06
C GLY A 187 6.58 -7.39 2.79
N LEU A 188 6.93 -8.15 3.82
CA LEU A 188 7.16 -9.60 3.73
C LEU A 188 5.87 -10.43 3.60
N HIS A 189 4.68 -9.82 3.61
CA HIS A 189 3.43 -10.52 3.35
C HIS A 189 3.29 -10.73 1.83
N ARG A 190 3.54 -11.95 1.40
CA ARG A 190 3.48 -12.31 -0.03
C ARG A 190 2.10 -12.06 -0.59
N HIS A 191 2.05 -11.47 -1.76
CA HIS A 191 0.80 -11.17 -2.44
C HIS A 191 0.98 -11.13 -3.95
N ARG A 192 -0.13 -11.11 -4.67
CA ARG A 192 -0.20 -10.96 -6.12
C ARG A 192 -1.41 -10.12 -6.49
N VAL A 193 -1.44 -9.61 -7.71
CA VAL A 193 -2.63 -9.00 -8.31
C VAL A 193 -3.19 -9.96 -9.34
N GLU A 194 -4.45 -10.37 -9.18
CA GLU A 194 -5.15 -11.23 -10.12
C GLU A 194 -5.38 -10.49 -11.45
N PRO A 195 -5.63 -11.21 -12.55
CA PRO A 195 -5.89 -10.55 -13.82
C PRO A 195 -7.04 -9.56 -13.76
N ILE A 196 -6.82 -8.37 -14.36
CA ILE A 196 -7.90 -7.42 -14.58
C ILE A 196 -8.82 -7.92 -15.69
N LEU A 197 -10.13 -7.84 -15.46
CA LEU A 197 -11.12 -8.33 -16.41
C LEU A 197 -11.68 -7.20 -17.30
N SER A 198 -11.85 -6.01 -16.71
CA SER A 198 -12.30 -4.83 -17.45
C SER A 198 -11.91 -3.54 -16.75
N GLY A 199 -11.92 -2.44 -17.51
CA GLY A 199 -11.66 -1.09 -17.00
C GLY A 199 -10.19 -0.79 -16.75
N THR A 200 -9.93 0.18 -15.87
CA THR A 200 -8.57 0.60 -15.50
C THR A 200 -8.48 0.77 -13.98
N ARG A 201 -7.55 0.07 -13.36
CA ARG A 201 -7.25 0.22 -11.94
C ARG A 201 -5.96 1.00 -11.76
N ARG A 202 -6.00 2.04 -10.93
CA ARG A 202 -4.83 2.84 -10.56
C ARG A 202 -4.63 2.84 -9.06
N ASN A 203 -3.43 2.43 -8.64
CA ASN A 203 -3.08 2.39 -7.22
C ASN A 203 -1.84 3.21 -6.93
N LEU A 204 -1.94 4.00 -5.87
CA LEU A 204 -0.78 4.59 -5.21
C LEU A 204 -0.17 3.55 -4.28
N ILE A 205 1.07 3.20 -4.55
CA ILE A 205 1.87 2.29 -3.71
C ILE A 205 2.92 3.11 -2.96
N VAL A 206 3.04 2.87 -1.66
CA VAL A 206 4.09 3.46 -0.82
C VAL A 206 4.79 2.33 -0.07
N TRP A 207 6.03 2.06 -0.44
CA TRP A 207 6.94 1.20 0.31
C TRP A 207 7.59 2.00 1.42
N ALA A 208 6.98 1.99 2.59
CA ALA A 208 7.47 2.70 3.76
C ALA A 208 8.55 1.88 4.46
N ARG A 209 9.66 2.54 4.79
CA ARG A 209 10.89 1.92 5.28
C ARG A 209 11.37 2.55 6.58
N SER A 210 11.95 1.72 7.45
CA SER A 210 12.65 2.17 8.65
C SER A 210 14.16 2.04 8.47
N THR A 211 14.85 3.16 8.40
CA THR A 211 16.34 3.18 8.38
C THR A 211 16.92 2.54 9.64
N HIS A 212 16.25 2.74 10.77
CA HIS A 212 16.65 2.13 12.05
C HIS A 212 16.61 0.60 11.98
N LEU A 213 15.50 0.01 11.51
CA LEU A 213 15.37 -1.44 11.42
C LEU A 213 16.34 -2.04 10.39
N ARG A 214 16.51 -1.37 9.24
CA ARG A 214 17.38 -1.83 8.14
C ARG A 214 18.87 -1.81 8.50
N ARG A 215 19.29 -0.92 9.40
CA ARG A 215 20.67 -0.85 9.91
C ARG A 215 20.90 -1.66 11.18
N GLY A 216 19.81 -2.05 11.86
CA GLY A 216 19.83 -2.79 13.12
C GLY A 216 19.67 -4.29 12.94
N THR A 217 19.23 -4.92 14.03
CA THR A 217 18.87 -6.35 14.03
C THR A 217 17.43 -6.50 13.55
N PRO A 218 17.16 -7.33 12.51
CA PRO A 218 15.81 -7.60 12.07
C PRO A 218 15.00 -8.27 13.19
N PRO A 219 13.66 -8.14 13.19
CA PRO A 219 12.83 -8.81 14.20
C PRO A 219 13.02 -10.33 14.10
N PRO A 220 12.95 -11.04 15.24
CA PRO A 220 13.02 -12.50 15.24
C PRO A 220 11.95 -13.08 14.30
N ALA A 221 12.35 -13.95 13.39
CA ALA A 221 11.44 -14.53 12.39
C ALA A 221 10.25 -15.27 13.04
N ALA A 222 10.46 -15.89 14.21
CA ALA A 222 9.41 -16.52 15.00
C ALA A 222 8.31 -15.55 15.48
N SER A 223 8.57 -14.24 15.49
CA SER A 223 7.56 -13.25 15.89
C SER A 223 6.50 -12.96 14.82
N TYR A 224 6.72 -13.39 13.56
CA TYR A 224 5.81 -13.10 12.46
C TYR A 224 5.70 -14.22 11.40
N CYS A 225 6.66 -15.11 11.30
CA CYS A 225 6.65 -16.21 10.32
C CYS A 225 6.11 -17.48 10.96
N PRO A 226 4.95 -18.01 10.54
CA PRO A 226 4.34 -19.18 11.18
C PRO A 226 5.13 -20.49 10.96
N LEU A 227 6.10 -20.50 10.05
CA LEU A 227 6.98 -21.65 9.80
C LEU A 227 8.29 -21.61 10.59
N HIS A 228 8.48 -20.57 11.39
CA HIS A 228 9.66 -20.37 12.22
C HIS A 228 9.27 -20.64 13.69
N GLY A 229 9.02 -21.90 13.96
CA GLY A 229 8.65 -22.40 15.31
C GLY A 229 9.83 -22.76 16.17
#